data_33c04cbb8fc6134aca29038b05847923
#
_entry.id   33c04cbb8fc6134aca29038b05847923
#
_cell.length_a   1.000
_cell.length_b   1.000
_cell.length_c   1.000
_cell.angle_alpha   90.00
_cell.angle_beta   90.00
_cell.angle_gamma   90.00
#
_symmetry.space_group_name_H-M   'P 1'
#
loop_
_entity.id
_entity.type
_entity.pdbx_description
1 polymer ?
#
loop_
_entity_poly.entity_id
_entity_poly.type
_entity_poly.pdbx_seq_one_letter_code
_entity_poly.pdbx_strand_id
1 'polypeptide(L)'
;MKKTNSQNNWIRRQNKDYFFNLSKKEGYRSRAAYKLIEIHKKYNIIKPDSKVIDLGASPGGWTQVVSSILKNNTQKIVAIDKKEMEPVSKCIFFLDYIEKFLLDNKILKDNSYSLILSDMAPNSSGHKFTDQARAEKICYLALNFASRYLENEGDFICKYMRGAGEKYFIEEAKKKFKKVNIFKPDASRKESIENYIVCLGFNNLQQH
;
A
#
# COMPACT_ATOMS: atom_id res chain seq x y z
N MET A 1 -1.17 10.72 32.54
CA MET A 1 -2.12 11.55 31.73
C MET A 1 -3.43 10.78 31.53
N LYS A 2 -4.60 11.39 31.84
CA LYS A 2 -5.91 10.77 31.55
C LYS A 2 -6.18 10.79 30.04
N LYS A 3 -6.53 9.62 29.46
CA LYS A 3 -6.88 9.49 28.04
C LYS A 3 -8.16 10.27 27.74
N THR A 4 -8.23 10.92 26.57
CA THR A 4 -9.43 11.64 26.12
C THR A 4 -10.55 10.65 25.78
N ASN A 5 -11.82 11.12 25.74
CA ASN A 5 -12.96 10.28 25.33
C ASN A 5 -12.79 9.69 23.92
N SER A 6 -12.16 10.43 23.00
CA SER A 6 -11.82 9.96 21.66
C SER A 6 -10.82 8.80 21.70
N GLN A 7 -9.76 8.91 22.52
CA GLN A 7 -8.77 7.84 22.71
C GLN A 7 -9.37 6.59 23.35
N ASN A 8 -10.27 6.75 24.32
CA ASN A 8 -10.97 5.63 24.96
C ASN A 8 -11.90 4.90 23.97
N ASN A 9 -12.64 5.64 23.14
CA ASN A 9 -13.50 5.08 22.11
C ASN A 9 -12.69 4.36 21.00
N TRP A 10 -11.52 4.88 20.66
CA TRP A 10 -10.60 4.24 19.71
C TRP A 10 -10.07 2.90 20.28
N ILE A 11 -9.62 2.86 21.55
CA ILE A 11 -9.15 1.65 22.22
C ILE A 11 -10.28 0.61 22.31
N ARG A 12 -11.50 1.01 22.69
CA ARG A 12 -12.66 0.11 22.75
C ARG A 12 -12.98 -0.51 21.38
N ARG A 13 -12.91 0.28 20.29
CA ARG A 13 -13.09 -0.24 18.93
C ARG A 13 -11.99 -1.20 18.51
N GLN A 14 -10.73 -0.92 18.86
CA GLN A 14 -9.63 -1.85 18.58
C GLN A 14 -9.78 -3.18 19.31
N ASN A 15 -10.13 -3.15 20.58
CA ASN A 15 -10.31 -4.38 21.38
C ASN A 15 -11.44 -5.28 20.86
N LYS A 16 -12.46 -4.73 20.17
CA LYS A 16 -13.53 -5.47 19.50
C LYS A 16 -13.21 -5.86 18.05
N ASP A 17 -12.10 -5.37 17.51
CA ASP A 17 -11.71 -5.59 16.13
C ASP A 17 -11.02 -6.96 15.99
N TYR A 18 -11.72 -7.91 15.35
CA TYR A 18 -11.24 -9.27 15.13
C TYR A 18 -9.82 -9.30 14.52
N PHE A 19 -9.60 -8.56 13.41
CA PHE A 19 -8.31 -8.55 12.72
C PHE A 19 -7.19 -7.89 13.53
N PHE A 20 -7.52 -6.94 14.40
CA PHE A 20 -6.54 -6.36 15.31
C PHE A 20 -6.07 -7.39 16.35
N ASN A 21 -6.99 -8.15 16.94
CA ASN A 21 -6.63 -9.19 17.90
C ASN A 21 -5.88 -10.34 17.22
N LEU A 22 -6.31 -10.72 16.02
CA LEU A 22 -5.64 -11.74 15.22
C LEU A 22 -4.22 -11.31 14.85
N SER A 23 -3.99 -10.04 14.45
CA SER A 23 -2.66 -9.53 14.12
C SER A 23 -1.69 -9.64 15.29
N LYS A 24 -2.15 -9.36 16.51
CA LYS A 24 -1.32 -9.55 17.71
C LYS A 24 -0.97 -11.02 17.97
N LYS A 25 -1.94 -11.91 17.78
CA LYS A 25 -1.76 -13.36 17.98
C LYS A 25 -0.77 -13.94 16.97
N GLU A 26 -0.81 -13.49 15.72
CA GLU A 26 0.03 -13.99 14.63
C GLU A 26 1.33 -13.19 14.43
N GLY A 27 1.60 -12.19 15.28
CA GLY A 27 2.84 -11.41 15.22
C GLY A 27 2.90 -10.36 14.11
N TYR A 28 1.78 -10.02 13.48
CA TYR A 28 1.72 -8.90 12.54
C TYR A 28 1.67 -7.56 13.28
N ARG A 29 2.41 -6.59 12.81
CA ARG A 29 2.48 -5.24 13.39
C ARG A 29 1.21 -4.43 13.23
N SER A 30 0.37 -4.79 12.26
CA SER A 30 -0.91 -4.13 12.05
C SER A 30 -1.94 -5.07 11.42
N ARG A 31 -3.22 -4.77 11.66
CA ARG A 31 -4.34 -5.45 11.00
C ARG A 31 -4.34 -5.29 9.47
N ALA A 32 -3.61 -4.28 8.95
CA ALA A 32 -3.48 -4.06 7.52
C ALA A 32 -2.85 -5.26 6.80
N ALA A 33 -2.05 -6.09 7.48
CA ALA A 33 -1.50 -7.33 6.94
C ALA A 33 -2.58 -8.22 6.28
N TYR A 34 -3.74 -8.35 6.91
CA TYR A 34 -4.83 -9.19 6.38
C TYR A 34 -5.44 -8.66 5.10
N LYS A 35 -5.44 -7.35 4.88
CA LYS A 35 -5.88 -6.77 3.63
C LYS A 35 -5.02 -7.24 2.46
N LEU A 36 -3.69 -7.23 2.64
CA LEU A 36 -2.76 -7.73 1.63
C LEU A 36 -2.85 -9.25 1.47
N ILE A 37 -3.02 -9.99 2.56
CA ILE A 37 -3.24 -11.45 2.53
C ILE A 37 -4.46 -11.79 1.69
N GLU A 38 -5.59 -11.10 1.88
CA GLU A 38 -6.82 -11.33 1.12
C GLU A 38 -6.65 -10.96 -0.37
N ILE A 39 -5.99 -9.82 -0.66
CA ILE A 39 -5.67 -9.41 -2.03
C ILE A 39 -4.77 -10.47 -2.69
N HIS A 40 -3.71 -10.90 -2.00
CA HIS A 40 -2.81 -11.92 -2.52
C HIS A 40 -3.51 -13.26 -2.75
N LYS A 41 -4.36 -13.70 -1.81
CA LYS A 41 -5.14 -14.94 -1.96
C LYS A 41 -6.03 -14.92 -3.20
N LYS A 42 -6.60 -13.75 -3.54
CA LYS A 42 -7.50 -13.61 -4.68
C LYS A 42 -6.76 -13.45 -6.02
N TYR A 43 -5.68 -12.67 -6.04
CA TYR A 43 -5.04 -12.27 -7.28
C TYR A 43 -3.64 -12.87 -7.48
N ASN A 44 -3.10 -13.54 -6.46
CA ASN A 44 -1.76 -14.18 -6.48
C ASN A 44 -0.63 -13.24 -6.93
N ILE A 45 -0.64 -11.99 -6.42
CA ILE A 45 0.22 -10.88 -6.84
C ILE A 45 1.68 -10.98 -6.36
N ILE A 46 1.94 -11.69 -5.26
CA ILE A 46 3.29 -11.84 -4.72
C ILE A 46 3.85 -13.19 -5.18
N LYS A 47 4.90 -13.17 -5.98
CA LYS A 47 5.59 -14.39 -6.41
C LYS A 47 6.83 -14.63 -5.54
N PRO A 48 7.33 -15.86 -5.44
CA PRO A 48 8.48 -16.18 -4.60
C PRO A 48 9.76 -15.39 -4.91
N ASP A 49 9.87 -14.87 -6.11
CA ASP A 49 11.00 -14.11 -6.63
C ASP A 49 10.71 -12.63 -6.88
N SER A 50 9.51 -12.16 -6.54
CA SER A 50 9.09 -10.76 -6.72
C SER A 50 10.10 -9.78 -6.12
N LYS A 51 10.35 -8.70 -6.85
CA LYS A 51 10.99 -7.48 -6.35
C LYS A 51 9.90 -6.48 -6.02
N VAL A 52 9.79 -6.07 -4.77
CA VAL A 52 8.64 -5.33 -4.28
C VAL A 52 9.02 -3.98 -3.70
N ILE A 53 8.23 -2.95 -4.00
CA ILE A 53 8.27 -1.68 -3.26
C ILE A 53 6.98 -1.56 -2.45
N ASP A 54 7.12 -1.22 -1.16
CA ASP A 54 6.03 -0.97 -0.21
C ASP A 54 6.03 0.51 0.19
N LEU A 55 5.05 1.27 -0.33
CA LEU A 55 4.89 2.71 -0.11
C LEU A 55 3.94 2.97 1.06
N GLY A 56 4.42 3.72 2.06
CA GLY A 56 3.69 3.93 3.31
C GLY A 56 3.77 2.70 4.21
N ALA A 57 4.95 2.08 4.27
CA ALA A 57 5.17 0.76 4.85
C ALA A 57 4.94 0.68 6.36
N SER A 58 5.21 1.77 7.12
CA SER A 58 5.12 1.77 8.59
C SER A 58 3.70 1.43 9.09
N PRO A 59 3.59 0.53 10.08
CA PRO A 59 4.58 -0.10 10.94
C PRO A 59 5.20 -1.40 10.38
N GLY A 60 4.93 -1.81 9.12
CA GLY A 60 5.56 -2.96 8.48
C GLY A 60 4.66 -4.18 8.27
N GLY A 61 3.34 -4.04 8.43
CA GLY A 61 2.41 -5.16 8.29
C GLY A 61 2.41 -5.76 6.88
N TRP A 62 2.40 -4.95 5.84
CA TRP A 62 2.47 -5.41 4.45
C TRP A 62 3.85 -5.96 4.11
N THR A 63 4.90 -5.26 4.54
CA THR A 63 6.29 -5.72 4.40
C THR A 63 6.51 -7.10 5.01
N GLN A 64 5.92 -7.40 6.20
CA GLN A 64 5.97 -8.73 6.84
C GLN A 64 5.31 -9.80 5.97
N VAL A 65 4.12 -9.52 5.41
CA VAL A 65 3.41 -10.45 4.52
C VAL A 65 4.26 -10.77 3.29
N VAL A 66 4.81 -9.75 2.62
CA VAL A 66 5.69 -9.94 1.46
C VAL A 66 6.89 -10.78 1.85
N SER A 67 7.58 -10.42 2.94
CA SER A 67 8.77 -11.11 3.43
C SER A 67 8.54 -12.60 3.70
N SER A 68 7.35 -12.97 4.19
CA SER A 68 6.99 -14.37 4.48
C SER A 68 6.80 -15.23 3.23
N ILE A 69 6.40 -14.60 2.11
CA ILE A 69 6.11 -15.31 0.85
C ILE A 69 7.37 -15.44 -0.03
N LEU A 70 8.25 -14.44 0.00
CA LEU A 70 9.47 -14.46 -0.81
C LEU A 70 10.39 -15.63 -0.42
N LYS A 71 10.83 -16.39 -1.43
CA LYS A 71 11.93 -17.35 -1.27
C LYS A 71 13.27 -16.60 -1.31
N ASN A 72 14.31 -17.17 -0.75
CA ASN A 72 15.66 -16.61 -0.65
C ASN A 72 15.79 -15.42 0.32
N ASN A 73 16.96 -15.36 0.97
CA ASN A 73 17.29 -14.29 1.95
C ASN A 73 17.89 -13.03 1.29
N THR A 74 17.70 -12.83 0.00
CA THR A 74 18.14 -11.61 -0.68
C THR A 74 17.19 -10.44 -0.38
N GLN A 75 17.73 -9.24 -0.25
CA GLN A 75 16.96 -8.02 -0.07
C GLN A 75 16.19 -7.69 -1.36
N LYS A 76 14.95 -8.12 -1.43
CA LYS A 76 14.05 -7.92 -2.58
C LYS A 76 12.90 -6.96 -2.29
N ILE A 77 12.81 -6.47 -1.05
CA ILE A 77 11.78 -5.52 -0.62
C ILE A 77 12.45 -4.19 -0.37
N VAL A 78 11.91 -3.15 -0.96
CA VAL A 78 12.18 -1.75 -0.60
C VAL A 78 10.93 -1.21 0.08
N ALA A 79 11.06 -0.76 1.31
CA ALA A 79 9.98 -0.13 2.06
C ALA A 79 10.30 1.35 2.27
N ILE A 80 9.32 2.23 2.02
CA ILE A 80 9.48 3.68 2.14
C ILE A 80 8.36 4.24 3.00
N ASP A 81 8.71 4.96 4.05
CA ASP A 81 7.75 5.70 4.88
C ASP A 81 8.43 6.92 5.54
N LYS A 82 7.66 7.96 5.81
CA LYS A 82 8.08 9.13 6.61
C LYS A 82 8.12 8.87 8.11
N LYS A 83 7.64 7.72 8.56
CA LYS A 83 7.67 7.25 9.94
C LYS A 83 8.60 6.07 10.05
N GLU A 84 9.30 5.99 11.17
CA GLU A 84 10.16 4.85 11.48
C GLU A 84 9.41 3.51 11.43
N MET A 85 10.14 2.48 11.05
CA MET A 85 9.67 1.11 11.01
C MET A 85 10.77 0.19 11.55
N GLU A 86 10.40 -0.72 12.45
CA GLU A 86 11.31 -1.76 12.91
C GLU A 86 11.78 -2.64 11.73
N PRO A 87 13.01 -3.16 11.75
CA PRO A 87 13.54 -3.99 10.68
C PRO A 87 12.64 -5.19 10.33
N VAL A 88 12.48 -5.46 9.04
CA VAL A 88 11.82 -6.66 8.51
C VAL A 88 12.82 -7.43 7.67
N SER A 89 12.82 -8.76 7.77
CA SER A 89 13.69 -9.61 6.96
C SER A 89 13.51 -9.35 5.46
N LYS A 90 14.58 -9.44 4.68
CA LYS A 90 14.61 -9.25 3.21
C LYS A 90 14.23 -7.83 2.74
N CYS A 91 14.19 -6.85 3.67
CA CYS A 91 13.75 -5.50 3.41
C CYS A 91 14.87 -4.48 3.64
N ILE A 92 15.00 -3.53 2.72
CA ILE A 92 15.71 -2.27 2.91
C ILE A 92 14.65 -1.21 3.18
N PHE A 93 14.76 -0.53 4.32
CA PHE A 93 13.82 0.53 4.72
C PHE A 93 14.47 1.90 4.52
N PHE A 94 13.71 2.81 3.92
CA PHE A 94 14.06 4.21 3.77
C PHE A 94 13.08 5.10 4.54
N LEU A 95 13.59 5.83 5.50
CA LEU A 95 12.85 6.86 6.25
C LEU A 95 12.86 8.15 5.44
N ASP A 96 11.92 8.30 4.51
CA ASP A 96 11.85 9.49 3.64
C ASP A 96 10.42 9.72 3.11
N TYR A 97 10.22 10.90 2.53
CA TYR A 97 9.00 11.23 1.79
C TYR A 97 9.09 10.68 0.36
N ILE A 98 8.00 10.09 -0.11
CA ILE A 98 7.94 9.45 -1.44
C ILE A 98 8.16 10.47 -2.55
N GLU A 99 7.67 11.69 -2.39
CA GLU A 99 7.86 12.80 -3.33
C GLU A 99 9.34 13.08 -3.58
N LYS A 100 10.15 13.09 -2.52
CA LYS A 100 11.59 13.31 -2.61
C LYS A 100 12.27 12.14 -3.34
N PHE A 101 11.81 10.92 -3.11
CA PHE A 101 12.31 9.74 -3.79
C PHE A 101 12.09 9.78 -5.31
N LEU A 102 10.98 10.37 -5.76
CA LEU A 102 10.73 10.56 -7.20
C LEU A 102 11.64 11.62 -7.83
N LEU A 103 12.03 12.64 -7.07
CA LEU A 103 12.78 13.78 -7.60
C LEU A 103 14.29 13.53 -7.67
N ASP A 104 14.87 12.88 -6.67
CA ASP A 104 16.33 12.77 -6.52
C ASP A 104 16.77 11.39 -5.99
N ASN A 105 16.30 10.31 -6.62
CA ASN A 105 16.68 8.99 -6.19
C ASN A 105 17.54 8.25 -7.22
N LYS A 106 18.80 8.01 -6.85
CA LYS A 106 19.75 7.19 -7.60
C LYS A 106 19.86 5.74 -7.12
N ILE A 107 19.07 5.37 -6.11
CA ILE A 107 19.14 4.06 -5.42
C ILE A 107 18.22 3.05 -6.08
N LEU A 108 17.00 3.48 -6.46
CA LEU A 108 16.04 2.61 -7.13
C LEU A 108 16.30 2.62 -8.64
N LYS A 109 16.27 1.43 -9.21
CA LYS A 109 16.41 1.26 -10.65
C LYS A 109 15.04 1.34 -11.30
N ASP A 110 14.89 2.20 -12.31
CA ASP A 110 13.68 2.31 -13.11
C ASP A 110 13.34 0.97 -13.81
N ASN A 111 12.04 0.70 -13.98
CA ASN A 111 11.52 -0.49 -14.68
C ASN A 111 12.11 -1.82 -14.18
N SER A 112 12.21 -2.00 -12.85
CA SER A 112 12.92 -3.15 -12.27
C SER A 112 12.18 -3.88 -11.16
N TYR A 113 10.96 -3.45 -10.83
CA TYR A 113 10.16 -4.04 -9.76
C TYR A 113 8.92 -4.71 -10.32
N SER A 114 8.65 -5.93 -9.89
CA SER A 114 7.50 -6.70 -10.35
C SER A 114 6.21 -6.36 -9.60
N LEU A 115 6.32 -5.71 -8.44
CA LEU A 115 5.15 -5.34 -7.64
C LEU A 115 5.39 -4.05 -6.87
N ILE A 116 4.46 -3.11 -6.96
CA ILE A 116 4.42 -1.92 -6.10
C ILE A 116 3.13 -1.91 -5.30
N LEU A 117 3.28 -1.72 -4.01
CA LEU A 117 2.22 -1.70 -3.02
C LEU A 117 2.09 -0.31 -2.41
N SER A 118 0.87 0.14 -2.13
CA SER A 118 0.62 1.40 -1.43
C SER A 118 -0.58 1.28 -0.49
N ASP A 119 -0.33 1.29 0.83
CA ASP A 119 -1.36 1.43 1.86
C ASP A 119 -1.38 2.85 2.46
N MET A 120 -0.86 3.83 1.74
CA MET A 120 -0.82 5.22 2.17
C MET A 120 -2.19 5.81 2.39
N ALA A 121 -2.29 6.69 3.39
CA ALA A 121 -3.45 7.53 3.63
C ALA A 121 -3.02 8.91 4.14
N PRO A 122 -3.77 9.98 3.83
CA PRO A 122 -3.53 11.28 4.42
C PRO A 122 -3.87 11.25 5.91
N ASN A 123 -3.25 12.16 6.67
CA ASN A 123 -3.75 12.46 8.00
C ASN A 123 -5.13 13.13 7.86
N SER A 124 -6.12 12.64 8.62
CA SER A 124 -7.44 13.26 8.63
C SER A 124 -7.38 14.66 9.23
N SER A 125 -7.92 15.63 8.50
CA SER A 125 -8.10 17.01 8.98
C SER A 125 -9.47 17.24 9.63
N GLY A 126 -10.40 16.28 9.48
CA GLY A 126 -11.79 16.40 9.85
C GLY A 126 -12.67 17.12 8.80
N HIS A 127 -12.07 17.65 7.74
CA HIS A 127 -12.78 18.29 6.62
C HIS A 127 -12.85 17.33 5.43
N LYS A 128 -14.02 16.78 5.15
CA LYS A 128 -14.25 15.73 4.17
C LYS A 128 -13.63 16.05 2.79
N PHE A 129 -13.86 17.23 2.26
CA PHE A 129 -13.34 17.63 0.94
C PHE A 129 -11.81 17.73 0.91
N THR A 130 -11.21 18.30 1.95
CA THR A 130 -9.75 18.40 2.08
C THR A 130 -9.12 17.02 2.19
N ASP A 131 -9.69 16.15 3.01
CA ASP A 131 -9.18 14.79 3.21
C ASP A 131 -9.31 13.97 1.92
N GLN A 132 -10.39 14.15 1.16
CA GLN A 132 -10.59 13.49 -0.13
C GLN A 132 -9.57 13.97 -1.18
N ALA A 133 -9.36 15.27 -1.33
CA ALA A 133 -8.36 15.82 -2.27
C ALA A 133 -6.93 15.36 -1.92
N ARG A 134 -6.60 15.28 -0.63
CA ARG A 134 -5.30 14.74 -0.18
C ARG A 134 -5.16 13.25 -0.47
N ALA A 135 -6.22 12.47 -0.28
CA ALA A 135 -6.22 11.04 -0.59
C ALA A 135 -6.03 10.80 -2.09
N GLU A 136 -6.70 11.58 -2.92
CA GLU A 136 -6.57 11.53 -4.37
C GLU A 136 -5.13 11.86 -4.82
N LYS A 137 -4.54 12.94 -4.30
CA LYS A 137 -3.14 13.31 -4.56
C LYS A 137 -2.16 12.16 -4.25
N ILE A 138 -2.38 11.47 -3.11
CA ILE A 138 -1.55 10.32 -2.71
C ILE A 138 -1.71 9.14 -3.69
N CYS A 139 -2.91 8.88 -4.19
CA CYS A 139 -3.15 7.84 -5.18
C CYS A 139 -2.41 8.12 -6.50
N TYR A 140 -2.47 9.36 -7.01
CA TYR A 140 -1.72 9.76 -8.20
C TYR A 140 -0.21 9.73 -7.99
N LEU A 141 0.27 10.12 -6.82
CA LEU A 141 1.68 10.00 -6.45
C LEU A 141 2.13 8.54 -6.52
N ALA A 142 1.36 7.62 -5.95
CA ALA A 142 1.65 6.18 -5.98
C ALA A 142 1.60 5.60 -7.41
N LEU A 143 0.63 6.04 -8.24
CA LEU A 143 0.52 5.61 -9.63
C LEU A 143 1.70 6.12 -10.48
N ASN A 144 2.14 7.36 -10.27
CA ASN A 144 3.32 7.91 -10.96
C ASN A 144 4.59 7.17 -10.54
N PHE A 145 4.70 6.84 -9.24
CA PHE A 145 5.79 6.02 -8.73
C PHE A 145 5.79 4.63 -9.38
N ALA A 146 4.63 3.98 -9.46
CA ALA A 146 4.47 2.70 -10.13
C ALA A 146 4.85 2.80 -11.63
N SER A 147 4.44 3.84 -12.31
CA SER A 147 4.77 4.05 -13.74
C SER A 147 6.26 4.18 -14.00
N ARG A 148 7.05 4.67 -13.05
CA ARG A 148 8.49 4.81 -13.19
C ARG A 148 9.25 3.52 -12.87
N TYR A 149 8.86 2.83 -11.82
CA TYR A 149 9.67 1.75 -11.25
C TYR A 149 9.20 0.34 -11.57
N LEU A 150 7.94 0.15 -12.02
CA LEU A 150 7.47 -1.17 -12.46
C LEU A 150 8.18 -1.63 -13.74
N GLU A 151 8.57 -2.89 -13.74
CA GLU A 151 8.92 -3.59 -14.97
C GLU A 151 7.68 -3.85 -15.83
N ASN A 152 7.87 -4.14 -17.11
CA ASN A 152 6.76 -4.55 -17.98
C ASN A 152 6.07 -5.78 -17.39
N GLU A 153 4.74 -5.87 -17.47
CA GLU A 153 3.90 -6.91 -16.84
C GLU A 153 3.88 -6.86 -15.29
N GLY A 154 4.51 -5.88 -14.64
CA GLY A 154 4.45 -5.69 -13.20
C GLY A 154 3.06 -5.32 -12.70
N ASP A 155 2.81 -5.50 -11.40
CA ASP A 155 1.52 -5.27 -10.77
C ASP A 155 1.58 -4.09 -9.78
N PHE A 156 0.43 -3.41 -9.62
CA PHE A 156 0.30 -2.27 -8.70
C PHE A 156 -0.95 -2.40 -7.84
N ILE A 157 -0.78 -2.25 -6.54
CA ILE A 157 -1.87 -2.24 -5.57
C ILE A 157 -1.86 -0.92 -4.83
N CYS A 158 -3.00 -0.23 -4.83
CA CYS A 158 -3.10 1.04 -4.13
C CYS A 158 -4.42 1.15 -3.37
N LYS A 159 -4.33 1.57 -2.12
CA LYS A 159 -5.50 2.01 -1.36
C LYS A 159 -6.01 3.32 -1.93
N TYR A 160 -7.32 3.40 -2.12
CA TYR A 160 -7.99 4.65 -2.45
C TYR A 160 -9.28 4.82 -1.63
N MET A 161 -9.76 6.03 -1.57
CA MET A 161 -11.01 6.38 -0.90
C MET A 161 -12.10 6.62 -1.94
N ARG A 162 -13.24 5.94 -1.81
CA ARG A 162 -14.39 6.17 -2.70
C ARG A 162 -14.84 7.62 -2.63
N GLY A 163 -15.07 8.24 -3.79
CA GLY A 163 -15.50 9.63 -3.87
C GLY A 163 -15.41 10.20 -5.28
N ALA A 164 -15.45 11.54 -5.39
CA ALA A 164 -15.59 12.25 -6.65
C ALA A 164 -14.47 11.96 -7.67
N GLY A 165 -13.22 11.81 -7.22
CA GLY A 165 -12.04 11.53 -8.08
C GLY A 165 -11.87 10.06 -8.46
N GLU A 166 -12.66 9.15 -7.89
CA GLU A 166 -12.50 7.69 -8.10
C GLU A 166 -12.49 7.30 -9.57
N LYS A 167 -13.46 7.78 -10.34
CA LYS A 167 -13.61 7.45 -11.76
C LYS A 167 -12.37 7.85 -12.57
N TYR A 168 -11.89 9.06 -12.37
CA TYR A 168 -10.70 9.57 -13.09
C TYR A 168 -9.44 8.78 -12.76
N PHE A 169 -9.23 8.46 -11.48
CA PHE A 169 -8.09 7.66 -11.05
C PHE A 169 -8.11 6.25 -11.67
N ILE A 170 -9.28 5.60 -11.69
CA ILE A 170 -9.46 4.29 -12.32
C ILE A 170 -9.19 4.34 -13.83
N GLU A 171 -9.68 5.38 -14.54
CA GLU A 171 -9.43 5.54 -15.97
C GLU A 171 -7.94 5.77 -16.28
N GLU A 172 -7.22 6.56 -15.46
CA GLU A 172 -5.78 6.71 -15.60
C GLU A 172 -5.01 5.40 -15.38
N ALA A 173 -5.43 4.60 -14.41
CA ALA A 173 -4.86 3.28 -14.19
C ALA A 173 -5.12 2.34 -15.39
N LYS A 174 -6.33 2.34 -15.97
CA LYS A 174 -6.69 1.54 -17.16
C LYS A 174 -5.85 1.85 -18.39
N LYS A 175 -5.35 3.09 -18.53
CA LYS A 175 -4.44 3.46 -19.62
C LYS A 175 -3.07 2.79 -19.50
N LYS A 176 -2.69 2.37 -18.31
CA LYS A 176 -1.34 1.88 -17.97
C LYS A 176 -1.28 0.38 -17.70
N PHE A 177 -2.39 -0.25 -17.38
CA PHE A 177 -2.45 -1.66 -16.95
C PHE A 177 -3.45 -2.46 -17.79
N LYS A 178 -3.13 -3.71 -18.09
CA LYS A 178 -3.98 -4.63 -18.87
C LYS A 178 -5.29 -4.95 -18.16
N LYS A 179 -5.27 -5.06 -16.82
CA LYS A 179 -6.46 -5.34 -16.02
C LYS A 179 -6.46 -4.45 -14.78
N VAL A 180 -7.61 -3.83 -14.52
CA VAL A 180 -7.83 -2.99 -13.34
C VAL A 180 -9.06 -3.49 -12.62
N ASN A 181 -8.91 -3.91 -11.38
CA ASN A 181 -9.96 -4.43 -10.53
C ASN A 181 -10.11 -3.58 -9.28
N ILE A 182 -11.34 -3.54 -8.75
CA ILE A 182 -11.64 -2.93 -7.46
C ILE A 182 -11.86 -4.05 -6.45
N PHE A 183 -11.25 -3.93 -5.30
CA PHE A 183 -11.38 -4.91 -4.23
C PHE A 183 -11.55 -4.24 -2.87
N LYS A 184 -12.52 -4.70 -2.09
CA LYS A 184 -12.69 -4.31 -0.70
C LYS A 184 -12.42 -5.55 0.17
N PRO A 185 -11.28 -5.60 0.87
CA PRO A 185 -10.97 -6.70 1.79
C PRO A 185 -11.98 -6.76 2.94
N ASP A 186 -12.31 -7.97 3.41
CA ASP A 186 -13.12 -8.16 4.63
C ASP A 186 -12.40 -7.61 5.86
N ALA A 187 -11.07 -7.59 5.83
CA ALA A 187 -10.25 -6.93 6.82
C ALA A 187 -10.39 -5.39 6.83
N SER A 188 -11.01 -4.75 5.83
CA SER A 188 -11.43 -3.35 5.91
C SER A 188 -12.66 -3.22 6.81
N ARG A 189 -12.75 -2.12 7.57
CA ARG A 189 -13.95 -1.87 8.37
C ARG A 189 -15.15 -1.66 7.47
N LYS A 190 -16.31 -2.20 7.87
CA LYS A 190 -17.56 -2.13 7.07
C LYS A 190 -17.96 -0.70 6.74
N GLU A 191 -17.83 0.22 7.70
CA GLU A 191 -18.15 1.65 7.57
C GLU A 191 -17.10 2.46 6.81
N SER A 192 -15.92 1.89 6.52
CA SER A 192 -14.85 2.59 5.80
C SER A 192 -15.18 2.72 4.32
N ILE A 193 -14.93 3.90 3.77
CA ILE A 193 -14.97 4.18 2.32
C ILE A 193 -13.71 3.71 1.58
N GLU A 194 -12.80 3.08 2.30
CA GLU A 194 -11.55 2.52 1.78
C GLU A 194 -11.79 1.34 0.86
N ASN A 195 -11.16 1.36 -0.29
CA ASN A 195 -11.05 0.26 -1.25
C ASN A 195 -9.61 0.14 -1.75
N TYR A 196 -9.35 -0.92 -2.50
CA TYR A 196 -8.08 -1.13 -3.18
C TYR A 196 -8.31 -1.24 -4.68
N ILE A 197 -7.47 -0.55 -5.44
CA ILE A 197 -7.31 -0.81 -6.87
C ILE A 197 -6.21 -1.86 -7.03
N VAL A 198 -6.50 -2.90 -7.82
CA VAL A 198 -5.58 -4.00 -8.13
C VAL A 198 -5.35 -3.95 -9.63
N CYS A 199 -4.20 -3.44 -10.01
CA CYS A 199 -3.78 -3.23 -11.39
C CYS A 199 -2.78 -4.31 -11.76
N LEU A 200 -3.09 -5.08 -12.80
CA LEU A 200 -2.28 -6.22 -13.23
C LEU A 200 -1.75 -5.99 -14.65
N GLY A 201 -0.48 -6.33 -14.85
CA GLY A 201 0.19 -6.27 -16.13
C GLY A 201 0.43 -4.84 -16.61
N PHE A 202 1.43 -4.17 -16.04
CA PHE A 202 1.85 -2.84 -16.46
C PHE A 202 2.34 -2.83 -17.90
N ASN A 203 1.87 -1.90 -18.71
CA ASN A 203 2.28 -1.73 -20.10
C ASN A 203 3.20 -0.52 -20.24
N ASN A 204 4.50 -0.76 -20.30
CA ASN A 204 5.51 0.29 -20.43
C ASN A 204 5.59 0.87 -21.86
N LEU A 205 4.99 0.21 -22.86
CA LEU A 205 5.10 0.60 -24.26
C LEU A 205 4.22 1.81 -24.65
N GLN A 206 3.36 2.30 -23.76
CA GLN A 206 2.47 3.45 -24.03
C GLN A 206 3.04 4.81 -23.60
N GLN A 207 4.31 4.88 -23.21
CA GLN A 207 4.95 6.13 -22.73
C GLN A 207 5.82 6.85 -23.79
N HIS A 208 5.61 6.52 -25.08
CA HIS A 208 6.29 7.20 -26.18
C HIS A 208 5.33 7.98 -27.07
#